data_6e4004e48c50e087a3a15eea4d990d2f
#
_entry.id   6e4004e48c50e087a3a15eea4d990d2f
#
_cell.length_a   1.000
_cell.length_b   1.000
_cell.length_c   1.000
_cell.angle_alpha   90.00
_cell.angle_beta   90.00
_cell.angle_gamma   90.00
#
_symmetry.space_group_name_H-M   'P 1'
#
loop_
_entity.id
_entity.type
_entity.pdbx_description
1 polymer ?
#
loop_
_entity_poly.entity_id
_entity_poly.type
_entity_poly.pdbx_seq_one_letter_code
_entity_poly.pdbx_strand_id
1 'polypeptide(L)'
;MNDQPHPAAPGALAAPPATPSAAFVPGRIAFCSATTPLATDALNRLVALYGECSLPHASVVVALGGDGSMLETLHRVLDRHIPVYGMNCGSVGFLMNTFAEDNLPERLTRAQATELHPLRMRATSRSGQAHEALAFNEVSLLRQMRQSAKIRIIVDGTVRLAELTCDGVLISTPAGSTAYNLSAHGPIVPLSANLLPLTPISAFRPRRWRGALLPSTAQVVFEVLEADKRPTAAVADFTEVRDVAAVAVQEDRSVTVTVLFDPDRGLSERIIAEQFTV
;
A
#
# COMPACT_ATOMS: atom_id res chain seq x y z
N MET A 1 -34.64 -28.11 34.33
CA MET A 1 -33.45 -28.55 33.60
C MET A 1 -33.91 -28.92 32.19
N ASN A 2 -33.77 -27.96 31.26
CA ASN A 2 -34.11 -28.16 29.87
C ASN A 2 -32.80 -28.03 29.09
N ASP A 3 -32.23 -29.15 28.75
CA ASP A 3 -31.03 -29.27 27.93
C ASP A 3 -31.48 -29.20 26.47
N GLN A 4 -31.35 -28.03 25.84
CA GLN A 4 -31.58 -27.88 24.42
C GLN A 4 -30.22 -27.97 23.71
N PRO A 5 -30.07 -28.82 22.69
CA PRO A 5 -28.82 -28.90 21.96
C PRO A 5 -28.55 -27.65 21.12
N HIS A 6 -27.34 -27.09 21.25
CA HIS A 6 -26.85 -26.00 20.40
C HIS A 6 -26.90 -26.42 18.91
N PRO A 7 -27.37 -25.53 18.00
CA PRO A 7 -27.30 -25.83 16.57
C PRO A 7 -25.84 -25.90 16.13
N ALA A 8 -25.54 -26.92 15.31
CA ALA A 8 -24.24 -27.09 14.70
C ALA A 8 -23.85 -25.85 13.87
N ALA A 9 -22.61 -25.42 13.99
CA ALA A 9 -22.07 -24.29 13.20
C ALA A 9 -22.24 -24.59 11.70
N PRO A 10 -22.67 -23.61 10.88
CA PRO A 10 -22.73 -23.80 9.43
C PRO A 10 -21.34 -24.09 8.88
N GLY A 11 -21.26 -25.08 7.99
CA GLY A 11 -20.00 -25.54 7.39
C GLY A 11 -19.25 -24.39 6.73
N ALA A 12 -17.93 -24.34 6.95
CA ALA A 12 -17.03 -23.36 6.35
C ALA A 12 -17.17 -23.39 4.83
N LEU A 13 -17.48 -22.24 4.23
CA LEU A 13 -17.41 -22.04 2.78
C LEU A 13 -15.94 -22.20 2.36
N ALA A 14 -15.69 -23.08 1.39
CA ALA A 14 -14.35 -23.28 0.85
C ALA A 14 -13.81 -21.96 0.26
N ALA A 15 -12.59 -21.60 0.65
CA ALA A 15 -11.89 -20.48 0.06
C ALA A 15 -11.73 -20.69 -1.46
N PRO A 16 -11.81 -19.62 -2.29
CA PRO A 16 -11.56 -19.74 -3.71
C PRO A 16 -10.15 -20.29 -3.97
N PRO A 17 -9.94 -21.09 -5.01
CA PRO A 17 -8.63 -21.66 -5.32
C PRO A 17 -7.63 -20.53 -5.60
N ALA A 18 -6.47 -20.56 -4.93
CA ALA A 18 -5.37 -19.65 -5.17
C ALA A 18 -4.88 -19.82 -6.62
N THR A 19 -4.68 -18.70 -7.31
CA THR A 19 -4.06 -18.66 -8.64
C THR A 19 -2.65 -19.29 -8.53
N PRO A 20 -2.24 -20.25 -9.37
CA PRO A 20 -0.93 -20.85 -9.28
C PRO A 20 0.15 -19.77 -9.52
N SER A 21 1.02 -19.60 -8.55
CA SER A 21 2.23 -18.76 -8.68
C SER A 21 3.06 -19.23 -9.86
N ALA A 22 3.64 -18.29 -10.61
CA ALA A 22 4.66 -18.63 -11.62
C ALA A 22 5.73 -19.51 -10.98
N ALA A 23 6.10 -20.60 -11.65
CA ALA A 23 7.00 -21.61 -11.09
C ALA A 23 8.32 -20.96 -10.65
N PHE A 24 8.60 -20.98 -9.35
CA PHE A 24 9.87 -20.56 -8.79
C PHE A 24 11.00 -21.44 -9.32
N VAL A 25 12.05 -20.82 -9.85
CA VAL A 25 13.26 -21.52 -10.31
C VAL A 25 14.31 -21.39 -9.20
N PRO A 26 14.71 -22.49 -8.53
CA PRO A 26 15.73 -22.48 -7.50
C PRO A 26 17.04 -21.83 -7.99
N GLY A 27 17.71 -21.06 -7.14
CA GLY A 27 18.98 -20.41 -7.45
C GLY A 27 18.90 -19.09 -8.20
N ARG A 28 17.68 -18.57 -8.45
CA ARG A 28 17.48 -17.25 -9.10
C ARG A 28 16.81 -16.23 -8.16
N ILE A 29 17.39 -16.12 -6.97
CA ILE A 29 16.92 -15.17 -5.95
C ILE A 29 17.79 -13.90 -6.02
N ALA A 30 17.17 -12.73 -6.12
CA ALA A 30 17.83 -11.46 -5.82
C ALA A 30 17.36 -10.96 -4.46
N PHE A 31 18.24 -10.29 -3.73
CA PHE A 31 17.92 -9.69 -2.45
C PHE A 31 17.90 -8.17 -2.53
N CYS A 32 16.94 -7.55 -1.86
CA CYS A 32 16.91 -6.11 -1.58
C CYS A 32 16.84 -5.93 -0.06
N SER A 33 17.77 -5.19 0.53
CA SER A 33 17.86 -5.03 1.98
C SER A 33 17.76 -3.57 2.39
N ALA A 34 17.06 -3.32 3.50
CA ALA A 34 17.18 -2.04 4.20
C ALA A 34 18.62 -1.86 4.71
N THR A 35 19.02 -0.61 4.94
CA THR A 35 20.36 -0.25 5.43
C THR A 35 20.53 -0.42 6.95
N THR A 36 19.59 -1.09 7.62
CA THR A 36 19.68 -1.36 9.05
C THR A 36 20.65 -2.51 9.35
N PRO A 37 21.33 -2.51 10.51
CA PRO A 37 22.24 -3.60 10.87
C PRO A 37 21.58 -4.98 10.83
N LEU A 38 20.34 -5.11 11.32
CA LEU A 38 19.61 -6.38 11.33
C LEU A 38 19.32 -6.89 9.91
N ALA A 39 18.91 -6.01 8.99
CA ALA A 39 18.62 -6.41 7.62
C ALA A 39 19.90 -6.74 6.84
N THR A 40 20.99 -6.02 7.08
CA THR A 40 22.31 -6.30 6.49
C THR A 40 22.86 -7.65 6.96
N ASP A 41 22.73 -7.96 8.23
CA ASP A 41 23.16 -9.24 8.79
C ASP A 41 22.32 -10.40 8.24
N ALA A 42 21.00 -10.23 8.17
CA ALA A 42 20.10 -11.18 7.53
C ALA A 42 20.46 -11.43 6.04
N LEU A 43 20.76 -10.36 5.29
CA LEU A 43 21.22 -10.46 3.90
C LEU A 43 22.48 -11.33 3.80
N ASN A 44 23.52 -11.04 4.59
CA ASN A 44 24.76 -11.79 4.54
C ASN A 44 24.56 -13.30 4.81
N ARG A 45 23.70 -13.64 5.79
CA ARG A 45 23.38 -15.04 6.10
C ARG A 45 22.60 -15.74 4.97
N LEU A 46 21.58 -15.09 4.44
CA LEU A 46 20.76 -15.65 3.36
C LEU A 46 21.57 -15.81 2.06
N VAL A 47 22.42 -14.84 1.71
CA VAL A 47 23.32 -14.95 0.55
C VAL A 47 24.33 -16.09 0.72
N ALA A 48 24.85 -16.29 1.93
CA ALA A 48 25.76 -17.41 2.21
C ALA A 48 25.06 -18.79 2.08
N LEU A 49 23.76 -18.87 2.44
CA LEU A 49 23.00 -20.11 2.38
C LEU A 49 22.47 -20.43 0.95
N TYR A 50 21.99 -19.42 0.24
CA TYR A 50 21.20 -19.62 -0.99
C TYR A 50 21.85 -19.01 -2.24
N GLY A 51 22.95 -18.29 -2.10
CA GLY A 51 23.54 -17.49 -3.18
C GLY A 51 22.68 -16.29 -3.53
N GLU A 52 23.15 -15.50 -4.47
CA GLU A 52 22.44 -14.32 -4.98
C GLU A 52 22.62 -14.22 -6.49
N CYS A 53 21.60 -13.73 -7.21
CA CYS A 53 21.73 -13.30 -8.58
C CYS A 53 21.40 -11.80 -8.70
N SER A 54 21.86 -11.19 -9.80
CA SER A 54 21.48 -9.80 -10.08
C SER A 54 20.00 -9.69 -10.44
N LEU A 55 19.38 -8.57 -10.10
CA LEU A 55 17.95 -8.31 -10.29
C LEU A 55 17.43 -8.63 -11.71
N PRO A 56 18.15 -8.30 -12.83
CA PRO A 56 17.69 -8.65 -14.17
C PRO A 56 17.56 -10.17 -14.44
N HIS A 57 18.21 -11.00 -13.66
CA HIS A 57 18.19 -12.45 -13.83
C HIS A 57 17.34 -13.17 -12.79
N ALA A 58 16.75 -12.44 -11.86
CA ALA A 58 15.96 -13.02 -10.77
C ALA A 58 14.62 -13.56 -11.24
N SER A 59 14.19 -14.67 -10.64
CA SER A 59 12.81 -15.18 -10.74
C SER A 59 11.96 -14.73 -9.56
N VAL A 60 12.59 -14.27 -8.48
CA VAL A 60 11.95 -13.71 -7.28
C VAL A 60 12.91 -12.72 -6.63
N VAL A 61 12.35 -11.68 -6.01
CA VAL A 61 13.09 -10.75 -5.15
C VAL A 61 12.69 -10.98 -3.71
N VAL A 62 13.67 -11.16 -2.83
CA VAL A 62 13.46 -11.22 -1.38
C VAL A 62 13.80 -9.86 -0.78
N ALA A 63 12.80 -9.16 -0.25
CA ALA A 63 12.96 -7.87 0.41
C ALA A 63 13.17 -8.07 1.91
N LEU A 64 14.29 -7.55 2.46
CA LEU A 64 14.69 -7.67 3.86
C LEU A 64 14.55 -6.33 4.57
N GLY A 65 13.70 -6.26 5.59
CA GLY A 65 13.48 -5.03 6.35
C GLY A 65 12.09 -4.91 6.93
N GLY A 66 11.43 -3.79 6.73
CA GLY A 66 10.03 -3.51 7.08
C GLY A 66 9.23 -3.06 5.86
N ASP A 67 8.01 -2.55 6.08
CA ASP A 67 7.11 -2.13 4.99
C ASP A 67 7.71 -1.03 4.10
N GLY A 68 8.50 -0.10 4.66
CA GLY A 68 9.20 0.92 3.87
C GLY A 68 10.15 0.32 2.83
N SER A 69 11.00 -0.65 3.24
CA SER A 69 11.91 -1.35 2.30
C SER A 69 11.16 -2.25 1.33
N MET A 70 10.00 -2.77 1.72
CA MET A 70 9.10 -3.48 0.80
C MET A 70 8.59 -2.55 -0.29
N LEU A 71 8.07 -1.36 0.07
CA LEU A 71 7.61 -0.36 -0.89
C LEU A 71 8.72 0.06 -1.86
N GLU A 72 9.93 0.36 -1.36
CA GLU A 72 11.08 0.67 -2.21
C GLU A 72 11.39 -0.47 -3.19
N THR A 73 11.30 -1.72 -2.73
CA THR A 73 11.52 -2.90 -3.58
C THR A 73 10.44 -3.04 -4.64
N LEU A 74 9.16 -2.83 -4.29
CA LEU A 74 8.05 -2.86 -5.25
C LEU A 74 8.24 -1.82 -6.36
N HIS A 75 8.61 -0.59 -6.01
CA HIS A 75 8.93 0.46 -6.99
C HIS A 75 10.13 0.10 -7.89
N ARG A 76 11.11 -0.61 -7.34
CA ARG A 76 12.31 -1.04 -8.09
C ARG A 76 12.03 -2.14 -9.11
N VAL A 77 10.98 -2.94 -8.91
CA VAL A 77 10.63 -4.07 -9.80
C VAL A 77 9.43 -3.81 -10.70
N LEU A 78 8.87 -2.60 -10.69
CA LEU A 78 7.66 -2.22 -11.43
C LEU A 78 7.65 -2.71 -12.88
N ASP A 79 8.73 -2.46 -13.62
CA ASP A 79 8.83 -2.77 -15.04
C ASP A 79 9.32 -4.21 -15.32
N ARG A 80 9.45 -5.03 -14.29
CA ARG A 80 10.11 -6.35 -14.41
C ARG A 80 9.17 -7.53 -14.21
N HIS A 81 8.00 -7.30 -13.66
CA HIS A 81 7.02 -8.35 -13.31
C HIS A 81 7.63 -9.50 -12.47
N ILE A 82 8.64 -9.18 -11.65
CA ILE A 82 9.27 -10.14 -10.75
C ILE A 82 8.50 -10.13 -9.43
N PRO A 83 8.01 -11.28 -8.93
CA PRO A 83 7.33 -11.33 -7.63
C PRO A 83 8.29 -10.99 -6.49
N VAL A 84 7.74 -10.33 -5.46
CA VAL A 84 8.50 -9.90 -4.28
C VAL A 84 8.01 -10.65 -3.04
N TYR A 85 8.94 -11.22 -2.30
CA TYR A 85 8.72 -11.89 -1.02
C TYR A 85 9.39 -11.09 0.10
N GLY A 86 8.59 -10.41 0.93
CA GLY A 86 9.12 -9.62 2.05
C GLY A 86 9.41 -10.48 3.27
N MET A 87 10.55 -10.26 3.95
CA MET A 87 10.88 -10.86 5.25
C MET A 87 11.16 -9.76 6.27
N ASN A 88 10.43 -9.78 7.39
CA ASN A 88 10.51 -8.74 8.41
C ASN A 88 11.78 -8.86 9.27
N CYS A 89 12.67 -7.91 9.15
CA CYS A 89 13.90 -7.81 9.96
C CYS A 89 13.77 -6.77 11.10
N GLY A 90 12.58 -6.39 11.51
CA GLY A 90 12.33 -5.38 12.52
C GLY A 90 11.11 -5.69 13.37
N SER A 91 10.38 -4.64 13.78
CA SER A 91 9.10 -4.75 14.48
C SER A 91 8.00 -5.33 13.57
N VAL A 92 6.81 -4.86 13.60
CA VAL A 92 5.70 -5.38 12.77
C VAL A 92 5.81 -4.83 11.34
N GLY A 93 5.62 -5.68 10.33
CA GLY A 93 5.48 -5.30 8.91
C GLY A 93 4.21 -5.90 8.33
N PHE A 94 3.36 -5.07 7.71
CA PHE A 94 2.06 -5.49 7.18
C PHE A 94 2.21 -6.25 5.86
N LEU A 95 3.16 -5.83 5.02
CA LEU A 95 3.48 -6.47 3.74
C LEU A 95 4.57 -7.54 3.85
N MET A 96 5.04 -7.87 5.07
CA MET A 96 6.20 -8.72 5.29
C MET A 96 5.81 -10.08 5.88
N ASN A 97 6.49 -11.14 5.46
CA ASN A 97 6.43 -12.46 6.12
C ASN A 97 7.34 -12.49 7.36
N THR A 98 7.14 -13.47 8.22
CA THR A 98 8.04 -13.68 9.36
C THR A 98 9.43 -14.05 8.85
N PHE A 99 10.46 -13.44 9.44
CA PHE A 99 11.85 -13.78 9.14
C PHE A 99 12.15 -15.22 9.57
N ALA A 100 12.73 -16.00 8.68
CA ALA A 100 13.33 -17.29 8.96
C ALA A 100 14.38 -17.57 7.89
N GLU A 101 15.53 -18.10 8.29
CA GLU A 101 16.63 -18.40 7.38
C GLU A 101 16.45 -19.74 6.69
N ASP A 102 15.83 -20.69 7.37
CA ASP A 102 15.68 -22.05 6.88
C ASP A 102 14.56 -22.18 5.84
N ASN A 103 14.74 -23.13 4.92
CA ASN A 103 13.72 -23.56 3.95
C ASN A 103 13.18 -22.45 3.06
N LEU A 104 13.98 -21.40 2.74
CA LEU A 104 13.52 -20.31 1.89
C LEU A 104 13.02 -20.78 0.50
N PRO A 105 13.67 -21.71 -0.23
CA PRO A 105 13.17 -22.19 -1.50
C PRO A 105 11.80 -22.88 -1.40
N GLU A 106 11.57 -23.67 -0.36
CA GLU A 106 10.29 -24.34 -0.10
C GLU A 106 9.19 -23.35 0.26
N ARG A 107 9.51 -22.33 1.05
CA ARG A 107 8.59 -21.22 1.38
C ARG A 107 8.18 -20.45 0.11
N LEU A 108 9.15 -20.09 -0.73
CA LEU A 108 8.89 -19.40 -1.99
C LEU A 108 8.02 -20.23 -2.94
N THR A 109 8.23 -21.56 -3.00
CA THR A 109 7.43 -22.47 -3.82
C THR A 109 5.98 -22.59 -3.32
N ARG A 110 5.76 -22.51 -2.01
CA ARG A 110 4.42 -22.63 -1.38
C ARG A 110 3.72 -21.28 -1.20
N ALA A 111 4.44 -20.18 -1.44
CA ALA A 111 3.90 -18.85 -1.23
C ALA A 111 2.66 -18.58 -2.10
N GLN A 112 1.70 -17.86 -1.53
CA GLN A 112 0.51 -17.39 -2.21
C GLN A 112 0.77 -16.02 -2.81
N ALA A 113 0.44 -15.86 -4.08
CA ALA A 113 0.59 -14.60 -4.80
C ALA A 113 -0.62 -13.68 -4.55
N THR A 114 -0.33 -12.42 -4.31
CA THR A 114 -1.33 -11.34 -4.23
C THR A 114 -0.91 -10.24 -5.20
N GLU A 115 -1.80 -9.88 -6.11
CA GLU A 115 -1.58 -8.79 -7.05
C GLU A 115 -2.01 -7.47 -6.41
N LEU A 116 -1.15 -6.46 -6.55
CA LEU A 116 -1.43 -5.09 -6.11
C LEU A 116 -1.34 -4.14 -7.30
N HIS A 117 -2.28 -3.20 -7.35
CA HIS A 117 -2.32 -2.12 -8.32
C HIS A 117 -2.07 -0.79 -7.61
N PRO A 118 -1.14 0.05 -8.09
CA PRO A 118 -0.85 1.33 -7.46
C PRO A 118 -1.89 2.39 -7.82
N LEU A 119 -1.94 3.44 -7.01
CA LEU A 119 -2.50 4.72 -7.42
C LEU A 119 -1.50 5.45 -8.30
N ARG A 120 -1.98 6.05 -9.40
CA ARG A 120 -1.22 7.00 -10.21
C ARG A 120 -1.56 8.40 -9.79
N MET A 121 -0.56 9.13 -9.30
CA MET A 121 -0.62 10.55 -9.02
C MET A 121 -0.13 11.36 -10.21
N ARG A 122 -0.90 12.36 -10.63
CA ARG A 122 -0.48 13.42 -11.54
C ARG A 122 -0.64 14.75 -10.83
N ALA A 123 0.48 15.36 -10.45
CA ALA A 123 0.52 16.61 -9.73
C ALA A 123 0.96 17.74 -10.66
N THR A 124 0.26 18.88 -10.59
CA THR A 124 0.67 20.11 -11.26
C THR A 124 1.09 21.11 -10.19
N SER A 125 2.34 21.57 -10.24
CA SER A 125 2.84 22.60 -9.33
C SER A 125 2.24 23.98 -9.65
N ARG A 126 2.39 24.94 -8.76
CA ARG A 126 2.00 26.34 -8.99
C ARG A 126 2.73 26.98 -10.17
N SER A 127 3.93 26.52 -10.49
CA SER A 127 4.68 26.97 -11.69
C SER A 127 4.16 26.37 -12.99
N GLY A 128 3.17 25.46 -12.94
CA GLY A 128 2.64 24.75 -14.10
C GLY A 128 3.45 23.48 -14.48
N GLN A 129 4.46 23.12 -13.70
CA GLN A 129 5.23 21.89 -13.96
C GLN A 129 4.41 20.66 -13.58
N ALA A 130 4.36 19.68 -14.50
CA ALA A 130 3.70 18.40 -14.29
C ALA A 130 4.67 17.37 -13.70
N HIS A 131 4.19 16.59 -12.74
CA HIS A 131 4.89 15.48 -12.09
C HIS A 131 4.00 14.27 -12.08
N GLU A 132 4.59 13.09 -12.23
CA GLU A 132 3.86 11.83 -12.13
C GLU A 132 4.59 10.88 -11.19
N ALA A 133 3.84 10.16 -10.36
CA ALA A 133 4.37 9.13 -9.47
C ALA A 133 3.30 8.06 -9.20
N LEU A 134 3.75 6.89 -8.74
CA LEU A 134 2.89 5.78 -8.33
C LEU A 134 2.94 5.62 -6.81
N ALA A 135 1.86 5.13 -6.21
CA ALA A 135 1.79 4.81 -4.79
C ALA A 135 1.09 3.46 -4.57
N PHE A 136 1.73 2.56 -3.85
CA PHE A 136 1.13 1.30 -3.41
C PHE A 136 0.31 1.44 -2.14
N ASN A 137 0.66 2.40 -1.27
CA ASN A 137 -0.13 2.71 -0.08
C ASN A 137 -1.13 3.84 -0.34
N GLU A 138 -0.68 5.08 -0.44
CA GLU A 138 -1.56 6.23 -0.59
C GLU A 138 -0.91 7.39 -1.32
N VAL A 139 -1.78 8.26 -1.85
CA VAL A 139 -1.43 9.62 -2.24
C VAL A 139 -2.01 10.57 -1.21
N SER A 140 -1.16 11.36 -0.55
CA SER A 140 -1.58 12.35 0.45
C SER A 140 -1.21 13.76 0.03
N LEU A 141 -2.07 14.71 0.39
CA LEU A 141 -1.79 16.15 0.32
C LEU A 141 -1.66 16.67 1.75
N LEU A 142 -0.57 17.40 2.03
CA LEU A 142 -0.28 17.95 3.35
C LEU A 142 0.10 19.43 3.25
N ARG A 143 -0.41 20.24 4.19
CA ARG A 143 0.02 21.64 4.31
C ARG A 143 1.52 21.74 4.61
N GLN A 144 2.20 22.67 3.97
CA GLN A 144 3.63 22.91 4.18
C GLN A 144 3.92 23.95 5.27
N MET A 145 2.89 24.65 5.74
CA MET A 145 3.00 25.71 6.73
C MET A 145 2.00 25.52 7.88
N ARG A 146 2.09 26.39 8.90
CA ARG A 146 1.17 26.39 10.04
C ARG A 146 -0.30 26.70 9.69
N GLN A 147 -0.56 27.36 8.55
CA GLN A 147 -1.92 27.60 8.08
C GLN A 147 -2.53 26.30 7.53
N SER A 148 -3.82 26.09 7.80
CA SER A 148 -4.56 24.94 7.25
C SER A 148 -4.57 24.97 5.72
N ALA A 149 -4.51 23.80 5.10
CA ALA A 149 -4.81 23.67 3.67
C ALA A 149 -6.29 23.94 3.42
N LYS A 150 -6.61 24.42 2.22
CA LYS A 150 -7.96 24.50 1.68
C LYS A 150 -7.97 23.74 0.36
N ILE A 151 -8.76 22.69 0.30
CA ILE A 151 -8.75 21.76 -0.81
C ILE A 151 -10.18 21.56 -1.33
N ARG A 152 -10.37 21.73 -2.64
CA ARG A 152 -11.59 21.31 -3.32
C ARG A 152 -11.42 19.86 -3.77
N ILE A 153 -12.45 19.04 -3.59
CA ILE A 153 -12.45 17.64 -4.00
C ILE A 153 -13.46 17.45 -5.13
N ILE A 154 -12.95 16.92 -6.22
CA ILE A 154 -13.72 16.57 -7.44
C ILE A 154 -13.60 15.07 -7.62
N VAL A 155 -14.71 14.39 -7.86
CA VAL A 155 -14.75 12.96 -8.16
C VAL A 155 -15.53 12.78 -9.47
N ASP A 156 -14.91 12.13 -10.43
CA ASP A 156 -15.45 11.88 -11.76
C ASP A 156 -16.02 13.16 -12.42
N GLY A 157 -15.22 14.23 -12.38
CA GLY A 157 -15.55 15.53 -12.94
C GLY A 157 -16.60 16.35 -12.15
N THR A 158 -17.16 15.80 -11.06
CA THR A 158 -18.16 16.49 -10.24
C THR A 158 -17.55 17.00 -8.95
N VAL A 159 -17.74 18.28 -8.63
CA VAL A 159 -17.32 18.85 -7.33
C VAL A 159 -18.16 18.20 -6.22
N ARG A 160 -17.54 17.36 -5.39
CA ARG A 160 -18.18 16.69 -4.26
C ARG A 160 -18.03 17.48 -2.95
N LEU A 161 -16.91 18.19 -2.81
CA LEU A 161 -16.68 19.08 -1.68
C LEU A 161 -16.03 20.37 -2.18
N ALA A 162 -16.75 21.48 -2.08
CA ALA A 162 -16.29 22.76 -2.60
C ALA A 162 -15.07 23.33 -1.84
N GLU A 163 -14.99 23.11 -0.53
CA GLU A 163 -13.85 23.49 0.32
C GLU A 163 -13.73 22.55 1.52
N LEU A 164 -12.58 21.90 1.65
CA LEU A 164 -12.12 21.21 2.85
C LEU A 164 -11.01 22.02 3.48
N THR A 165 -11.23 22.54 4.70
CA THR A 165 -10.18 23.17 5.52
C THR A 165 -9.62 22.13 6.48
N CYS A 166 -8.32 21.77 6.36
CA CYS A 166 -7.72 20.63 7.04
C CYS A 166 -6.19 20.80 7.17
N ASP A 167 -5.53 19.82 7.78
CA ASP A 167 -4.08 19.67 7.67
C ASP A 167 -3.70 18.97 6.36
N GLY A 168 -4.58 18.11 5.85
CA GLY A 168 -4.39 17.39 4.61
C GLY A 168 -5.57 16.49 4.26
N VAL A 169 -5.41 15.73 3.20
CA VAL A 169 -6.34 14.70 2.72
C VAL A 169 -5.53 13.63 2.03
N LEU A 170 -5.98 12.39 2.11
CA LEU A 170 -5.35 11.28 1.39
C LEU A 170 -6.39 10.40 0.68
N ILE A 171 -5.94 9.71 -0.34
CA ILE A 171 -6.63 8.59 -0.97
C ILE A 171 -5.71 7.39 -0.93
N SER A 172 -6.21 6.25 -0.49
CA SER A 172 -5.43 5.03 -0.27
C SER A 172 -5.90 3.90 -1.17
N THR A 173 -4.99 2.97 -1.46
CA THR A 173 -5.33 1.64 -1.96
C THR A 173 -5.95 0.80 -0.84
N PRO A 174 -6.60 -0.33 -1.15
CA PRO A 174 -6.99 -1.29 -0.11
C PRO A 174 -5.79 -1.81 0.70
N ALA A 175 -4.65 -2.09 0.07
CA ALA A 175 -3.43 -2.53 0.76
C ALA A 175 -2.89 -1.45 1.71
N GLY A 176 -2.89 -0.19 1.28
CA GLY A 176 -2.47 0.96 2.09
C GLY A 176 -3.50 1.41 3.12
N SER A 177 -4.70 0.83 3.13
CA SER A 177 -5.75 1.24 4.08
C SER A 177 -5.35 1.01 5.55
N THR A 178 -4.40 0.13 5.81
CA THR A 178 -3.82 -0.17 7.12
C THR A 178 -2.57 0.67 7.45
N ALA A 179 -2.10 1.51 6.51
CA ALA A 179 -0.94 2.39 6.67
C ALA A 179 -1.36 3.80 7.17
N TYR A 180 -0.96 4.86 6.50
CA TYR A 180 -1.28 6.23 6.91
C TYR A 180 -2.79 6.52 6.97
N ASN A 181 -3.57 5.86 6.08
CA ASN A 181 -5.02 5.95 6.13
C ASN A 181 -5.58 5.55 7.50
N LEU A 182 -5.12 4.46 8.11
CA LEU A 182 -5.55 4.04 9.44
C LEU A 182 -5.14 5.06 10.51
N SER A 183 -3.92 5.58 10.45
CA SER A 183 -3.45 6.63 11.36
C SER A 183 -4.25 7.93 11.24
N ALA A 184 -4.80 8.22 10.06
CA ALA A 184 -5.73 9.33 9.82
C ALA A 184 -7.20 8.99 10.18
N HIS A 185 -7.44 7.85 10.83
CA HIS A 185 -8.76 7.33 11.19
C HIS A 185 -9.67 7.01 9.98
N GLY A 186 -9.07 6.66 8.85
CA GLY A 186 -9.77 6.12 7.69
C GLY A 186 -10.16 4.66 7.90
N PRO A 187 -11.14 4.16 7.14
CA PRO A 187 -11.58 2.77 7.24
C PRO A 187 -10.55 1.81 6.65
N ILE A 188 -10.40 0.64 7.26
CA ILE A 188 -9.69 -0.48 6.67
C ILE A 188 -10.60 -1.11 5.60
N VAL A 189 -10.02 -1.38 4.42
CA VAL A 189 -10.74 -1.90 3.27
C VAL A 189 -10.16 -3.24 2.82
N PRO A 190 -10.97 -4.31 2.75
CA PRO A 190 -10.52 -5.58 2.19
C PRO A 190 -10.04 -5.46 0.74
N LEU A 191 -9.02 -6.21 0.36
CA LEU A 191 -8.45 -6.16 -1.02
C LEU A 191 -9.50 -6.41 -2.11
N SER A 192 -10.46 -7.32 -1.84
CA SER A 192 -11.51 -7.68 -2.79
C SER A 192 -12.66 -6.66 -2.90
N ALA A 193 -12.68 -5.63 -2.05
CA ALA A 193 -13.80 -4.68 -2.02
C ALA A 193 -13.86 -3.74 -3.22
N ASN A 194 -12.75 -3.59 -3.98
CA ASN A 194 -12.64 -2.64 -5.11
C ASN A 194 -13.04 -1.21 -4.72
N LEU A 195 -12.62 -0.75 -3.56
CA LEU A 195 -12.90 0.56 -2.99
C LEU A 195 -11.60 1.29 -2.65
N LEU A 196 -11.62 2.61 -2.77
CA LEU A 196 -10.52 3.49 -2.36
C LEU A 196 -11.00 4.37 -1.21
N PRO A 197 -10.40 4.29 -0.01
CA PRO A 197 -10.68 5.22 1.07
C PRO A 197 -10.16 6.62 0.71
N LEU A 198 -11.01 7.61 0.85
CA LEU A 198 -10.68 9.04 0.77
C LEU A 198 -10.84 9.62 2.17
N THR A 199 -9.75 9.98 2.81
CA THR A 199 -9.72 10.30 4.25
C THR A 199 -9.13 11.68 4.51
N PRO A 200 -9.83 12.57 5.26
CA PRO A 200 -9.28 13.85 5.66
C PRO A 200 -8.28 13.68 6.81
N ILE A 201 -7.27 14.54 6.84
CA ILE A 201 -6.30 14.61 7.93
C ILE A 201 -6.62 15.86 8.74
N SER A 202 -7.04 15.69 9.99
CA SER A 202 -7.40 16.76 10.92
C SER A 202 -8.37 17.80 10.30
N ALA A 203 -9.51 17.33 9.78
CA ALA A 203 -10.53 18.20 9.18
C ALA A 203 -11.06 19.25 10.18
N PHE A 204 -10.93 20.53 9.83
CA PHE A 204 -11.48 21.65 10.59
C PHE A 204 -12.87 22.05 10.08
N ARG A 205 -13.08 22.11 8.78
CA ARG A 205 -14.37 22.36 8.12
C ARG A 205 -14.48 21.54 6.83
N PRO A 206 -15.56 20.79 6.58
CA PRO A 206 -16.66 20.48 7.52
C PRO A 206 -16.20 19.50 8.63
N ARG A 207 -16.46 19.79 9.89
CA ARG A 207 -15.97 18.96 11.04
C ARG A 207 -16.56 17.56 11.10
N ARG A 208 -17.74 17.35 10.52
CA ARG A 208 -18.44 16.06 10.55
C ARG A 208 -18.11 15.16 9.37
N TRP A 209 -17.41 15.69 8.37
CA TRP A 209 -17.01 14.87 7.23
C TRP A 209 -15.85 13.96 7.63
N ARG A 210 -16.05 12.67 7.48
CA ARG A 210 -15.09 11.63 7.89
C ARG A 210 -14.37 11.00 6.71
N GLY A 211 -14.64 11.47 5.49
CA GLY A 211 -14.14 10.86 4.27
C GLY A 211 -15.23 10.17 3.48
N ALA A 212 -14.82 9.42 2.50
CA ALA A 212 -15.70 8.65 1.63
C ALA A 212 -15.01 7.35 1.21
N LEU A 213 -15.82 6.34 0.86
CA LEU A 213 -15.37 5.17 0.13
C LEU A 213 -15.77 5.36 -1.33
N LEU A 214 -14.82 5.29 -2.24
CA LEU A 214 -15.02 5.48 -3.67
C LEU A 214 -14.79 4.16 -4.41
N PRO A 215 -15.48 3.92 -5.55
CA PRO A 215 -15.11 2.81 -6.42
C PRO A 215 -13.65 2.90 -6.86
N SER A 216 -12.98 1.76 -7.03
CA SER A 216 -11.57 1.73 -7.49
C SER A 216 -11.37 2.38 -8.86
N THR A 217 -12.43 2.50 -9.66
CA THR A 217 -12.43 3.17 -10.97
C THR A 217 -12.55 4.69 -10.89
N ALA A 218 -12.78 5.25 -9.69
CA ALA A 218 -13.00 6.69 -9.54
C ALA A 218 -11.72 7.49 -9.84
N GLN A 219 -11.89 8.61 -10.53
CA GLN A 219 -10.87 9.64 -10.68
C GLN A 219 -11.10 10.74 -9.65
N VAL A 220 -10.11 10.98 -8.81
CA VAL A 220 -10.17 12.04 -7.77
C VAL A 220 -9.23 13.17 -8.16
N VAL A 221 -9.73 14.41 -8.14
CA VAL A 221 -8.91 15.59 -8.31
C VAL A 221 -9.00 16.45 -7.06
N PHE A 222 -7.85 16.80 -6.52
CA PHE A 222 -7.66 17.75 -5.44
C PHE A 222 -7.16 19.07 -6.03
N GLU A 223 -7.95 20.15 -5.88
CA GLU A 223 -7.50 21.50 -6.21
C GLU A 223 -7.14 22.25 -4.94
N VAL A 224 -5.92 22.80 -4.87
CA VAL A 224 -5.46 23.59 -3.73
C VAL A 224 -5.98 25.01 -3.87
N LEU A 225 -6.88 25.40 -2.99
CA LEU A 225 -7.42 26.76 -2.95
C LEU A 225 -6.46 27.69 -2.21
N GLU A 226 -6.33 28.94 -2.70
CA GLU A 226 -5.42 29.93 -2.12
C GLU A 226 -3.96 29.43 -2.03
N ALA A 227 -3.48 28.69 -3.04
CA ALA A 227 -2.17 28.01 -3.02
C ALA A 227 -0.99 28.94 -2.70
N ASP A 228 -1.06 30.22 -3.04
CA ASP A 228 -0.05 31.22 -2.70
C ASP A 228 0.09 31.47 -1.19
N LYS A 229 -1.02 31.41 -0.46
CA LYS A 229 -1.07 31.63 0.99
C LYS A 229 -0.98 30.33 1.78
N ARG A 230 -1.34 29.22 1.15
CA ARG A 230 -1.52 27.89 1.77
C ARG A 230 -0.81 26.82 0.95
N PRO A 231 0.53 26.90 0.82
CA PRO A 231 1.27 25.93 0.04
C PRO A 231 1.06 24.52 0.60
N THR A 232 0.87 23.59 -0.31
CA THR A 232 0.57 22.19 -0.02
C THR A 232 1.52 21.29 -0.82
N ALA A 233 2.02 20.24 -0.20
CA ALA A 233 2.77 19.19 -0.86
C ALA A 233 1.86 17.98 -1.14
N ALA A 234 2.15 17.26 -2.22
CA ALA A 234 1.58 15.95 -2.51
C ALA A 234 2.66 14.89 -2.37
N VAL A 235 2.31 13.76 -1.79
CA VAL A 235 3.22 12.63 -1.58
C VAL A 235 2.57 11.35 -2.09
N ALA A 236 3.27 10.63 -2.95
CA ALA A 236 2.92 9.28 -3.41
C ALA A 236 3.95 8.31 -2.81
N ASP A 237 3.54 7.51 -1.83
CA ASP A 237 4.42 6.71 -0.96
C ASP A 237 5.58 7.55 -0.37
N PHE A 238 6.73 7.61 -1.02
CA PHE A 238 7.90 8.40 -0.62
C PHE A 238 8.28 9.52 -1.62
N THR A 239 7.53 9.66 -2.72
CA THR A 239 7.79 10.70 -3.73
C THR A 239 7.01 11.96 -3.41
N GLU A 240 7.71 13.01 -2.96
CA GLU A 240 7.12 14.31 -2.61
C GLU A 240 7.19 15.29 -3.79
N VAL A 241 6.07 15.98 -4.05
CA VAL A 241 5.97 17.14 -4.94
C VAL A 241 5.47 18.32 -4.15
N ARG A 242 6.28 19.37 -4.04
CA ARG A 242 5.96 20.56 -3.27
C ARG A 242 5.20 21.62 -4.09
N ASP A 243 4.52 22.51 -3.38
CA ASP A 243 3.82 23.67 -3.98
C ASP A 243 2.84 23.27 -5.09
N VAL A 244 2.04 22.23 -4.85
CA VAL A 244 1.06 21.76 -5.84
C VAL A 244 -0.14 22.71 -5.93
N ALA A 245 -0.63 22.91 -7.16
CA ALA A 245 -1.89 23.62 -7.44
C ALA A 245 -3.05 22.62 -7.59
N ALA A 246 -2.79 21.48 -8.23
CA ALA A 246 -3.79 20.41 -8.40
C ALA A 246 -3.11 19.05 -8.43
N VAL A 247 -3.84 18.02 -7.98
CA VAL A 247 -3.38 16.63 -7.98
C VAL A 247 -4.52 15.74 -8.43
N ALA A 248 -4.34 15.01 -9.53
CA ALA A 248 -5.26 13.98 -9.99
C ALA A 248 -4.75 12.61 -9.56
N VAL A 249 -5.63 11.77 -9.04
CA VAL A 249 -5.31 10.42 -8.56
C VAL A 249 -6.34 9.42 -9.08
N GLN A 250 -5.87 8.27 -9.55
CA GLN A 250 -6.70 7.12 -9.92
C GLN A 250 -5.92 5.83 -9.72
N GLU A 251 -6.60 4.72 -9.51
CA GLU A 251 -5.96 3.39 -9.53
C GLU A 251 -5.48 3.08 -10.96
N ASP A 252 -4.25 2.58 -11.08
CA ASP A 252 -3.68 2.20 -12.36
C ASP A 252 -3.56 0.68 -12.49
N ARG A 253 -4.55 0.06 -13.09
CA ARG A 253 -4.60 -1.37 -13.34
C ARG A 253 -3.72 -1.86 -14.50
N SER A 254 -3.12 -0.95 -15.26
CA SER A 254 -2.11 -1.32 -16.25
C SER A 254 -0.78 -1.70 -15.62
N VAL A 255 -0.57 -1.29 -14.36
CA VAL A 255 0.59 -1.62 -13.54
C VAL A 255 0.18 -2.64 -12.48
N THR A 256 0.88 -3.77 -12.45
CA THR A 256 0.66 -4.83 -11.47
C THR A 256 1.98 -5.26 -10.87
N VAL A 257 2.02 -5.38 -9.54
CA VAL A 257 3.12 -6.04 -8.84
C VAL A 257 2.58 -7.24 -8.08
N THR A 258 3.38 -8.29 -8.00
CA THR A 258 3.02 -9.53 -7.29
C THR A 258 3.79 -9.60 -5.98
N VAL A 259 3.07 -9.68 -4.88
CA VAL A 259 3.63 -9.90 -3.53
C VAL A 259 3.34 -11.33 -3.10
N LEU A 260 4.36 -12.00 -2.56
CA LEU A 260 4.27 -13.38 -2.11
C LEU A 260 4.15 -13.45 -0.58
N PHE A 261 3.18 -14.21 -0.11
CA PHE A 261 2.93 -14.44 1.32
C PHE A 261 2.97 -15.93 1.66
N ASP A 262 3.44 -16.24 2.87
CA ASP A 262 3.31 -17.59 3.42
C ASP A 262 1.83 -18.01 3.48
N PRO A 263 1.49 -19.31 3.23
CA PRO A 263 0.10 -19.77 3.04
C PRO A 263 -0.86 -19.39 4.19
N ASP A 264 -0.37 -19.39 5.43
CA ASP A 264 -1.19 -19.14 6.62
C ASP A 264 -1.24 -17.66 7.03
N ARG A 265 -0.68 -16.76 6.21
CA ARG A 265 -0.53 -15.33 6.54
C ARG A 265 -0.72 -14.42 5.34
N GLY A 266 -1.69 -14.74 4.48
CA GLY A 266 -2.04 -13.94 3.32
C GLY A 266 -2.45 -12.51 3.68
N LEU A 267 -2.19 -11.54 2.79
CA LEU A 267 -2.50 -10.13 3.02
C LEU A 267 -3.98 -9.88 3.33
N SER A 268 -4.88 -10.61 2.66
CA SER A 268 -6.34 -10.49 2.90
C SER A 268 -6.71 -10.84 4.34
N GLU A 269 -6.13 -11.90 4.91
CA GLU A 269 -6.38 -12.31 6.30
C GLU A 269 -5.83 -11.27 7.29
N ARG A 270 -4.66 -10.71 7.03
CA ARG A 270 -4.07 -9.65 7.85
C ARG A 270 -4.94 -8.39 7.87
N ILE A 271 -5.45 -7.97 6.71
CA ILE A 271 -6.36 -6.83 6.59
C ILE A 271 -7.66 -7.08 7.38
N ILE A 272 -8.17 -8.31 7.37
CA ILE A 272 -9.34 -8.66 8.17
C ILE A 272 -8.99 -8.62 9.66
N ALA A 273 -7.92 -9.28 10.07
CA ALA A 273 -7.49 -9.35 11.48
C ALA A 273 -7.26 -7.96 12.08
N GLU A 274 -6.65 -7.03 11.33
CA GLU A 274 -6.38 -5.66 11.77
C GLU A 274 -7.65 -4.90 12.16
N GLN A 275 -8.79 -5.19 11.53
CA GLN A 275 -10.07 -4.57 11.86
C GLN A 275 -10.58 -4.94 13.27
N PHE A 276 -10.07 -6.01 13.86
CA PHE A 276 -10.45 -6.51 15.19
C PHE A 276 -9.36 -6.29 16.25
N THR A 277 -8.25 -5.64 15.87
CA THR A 277 -7.18 -5.27 16.81
C THR A 277 -7.59 -3.99 17.55
N VAL A 278 -7.51 -4.00 18.90
CA VAL A 278 -7.92 -2.90 19.78
C VAL A 278 -6.68 -2.24 20.40
#